data_c80d607aa7dd01d66823b514061dfd02
#
_entry.id   c80d607aa7dd01d66823b514061dfd02
#
_cell.length_a   1.000
_cell.length_b   1.000
_cell.length_c   1.000
_cell.angle_alpha   90.00
_cell.angle_beta   90.00
_cell.angle_gamma   90.00
#
_symmetry.space_group_name_H-M   'P 1'
#
loop_
_entity.id
_entity.type
_entity.pdbx_description
1 polymer ?
#
loop_
_entity_poly.entity_id
_entity_poly.type
_entity_poly.pdbx_seq_one_letter_code
_entity_poly.pdbx_strand_id
1 'polypeptide(L)'
;FRMIPGLENAEFVRFGVMHRNTFLESPKLLLPTLQFIKRENLFAAGQLTGTEGYTAAAAGGLLAGINASLLAKGKQTVSFPSESMIGSLMNFISNRNKIMSNHKKNKFQPMPASFGLVPELTKRINDKRLRYNAYQERSKKALIGFKKILDTYFEKDHKLVEIY
;
A
#
# COMPACT_ATOMS: atom_id res chain seq x y z
N PHE A 1 -28.01 -4.47 -14.24
CA PHE A 1 -28.93 -3.61 -15.02
C PHE A 1 -30.29 -4.29 -15.22
N ARG A 2 -30.35 -5.55 -15.61
CA ARG A 2 -31.60 -6.29 -15.80
C ARG A 2 -32.44 -6.48 -14.53
N MET A 3 -31.88 -6.19 -13.35
CA MET A 3 -32.61 -6.15 -12.08
C MET A 3 -33.34 -4.81 -11.84
N ILE A 4 -33.13 -3.82 -12.70
CA ILE A 4 -33.77 -2.50 -12.59
C ILE A 4 -35.10 -2.59 -13.30
N PRO A 5 -36.23 -2.25 -12.65
CA PRO A 5 -37.56 -2.26 -13.27
C PRO A 5 -37.58 -1.45 -14.57
N GLY A 6 -38.10 -2.06 -15.66
CA GLY A 6 -38.10 -1.50 -17.00
C GLY A 6 -36.87 -1.78 -17.85
N LEU A 7 -35.83 -2.40 -17.29
CA LEU A 7 -34.61 -2.79 -18.02
C LEU A 7 -34.41 -4.31 -18.09
N GLU A 8 -35.43 -5.10 -17.80
CA GLU A 8 -35.38 -6.56 -17.76
C GLU A 8 -34.90 -7.17 -19.07
N ASN A 9 -35.31 -6.59 -20.20
CA ASN A 9 -34.96 -7.03 -21.53
C ASN A 9 -33.91 -6.16 -22.22
N ALA A 10 -33.14 -5.38 -21.45
CA ALA A 10 -32.14 -4.51 -22.01
C ALA A 10 -31.06 -5.29 -22.79
N GLU A 11 -30.83 -4.87 -24.02
CA GLU A 11 -29.70 -5.35 -24.86
C GLU A 11 -28.52 -4.45 -24.70
N PHE A 12 -27.37 -5.07 -24.38
CA PHE A 12 -26.10 -4.34 -24.16
C PHE A 12 -25.31 -4.30 -25.47
N VAL A 13 -25.26 -3.14 -26.09
CA VAL A 13 -24.49 -2.92 -27.33
C VAL A 13 -23.00 -3.02 -27.08
N ARG A 14 -22.54 -2.64 -25.86
CA ARG A 14 -21.14 -2.71 -25.45
C ARG A 14 -21.00 -2.77 -23.94
N PHE A 15 -20.17 -3.70 -23.46
CA PHE A 15 -19.68 -3.68 -22.09
C PHE A 15 -18.44 -2.79 -22.02
N GLY A 16 -18.50 -1.74 -21.23
CA GLY A 16 -17.39 -0.81 -21.03
C GLY A 16 -16.81 -0.92 -19.62
N VAL A 17 -15.58 -0.46 -19.47
CA VAL A 17 -14.96 -0.26 -18.15
C VAL A 17 -15.38 1.12 -17.67
N MET A 18 -16.01 1.19 -16.49
CA MET A 18 -16.55 2.44 -15.93
C MET A 18 -15.40 3.41 -15.51
N HIS A 19 -14.23 2.88 -15.20
CA HIS A 19 -13.04 3.65 -14.84
C HIS A 19 -11.84 3.16 -15.63
N ARG A 20 -11.06 4.11 -16.17
CA ARG A 20 -9.73 3.87 -16.72
C ARG A 20 -8.73 4.65 -15.88
N ASN A 21 -8.15 3.98 -14.91
CA ASN A 21 -7.07 4.56 -14.12
C ASN A 21 -5.73 4.20 -14.76
N THR A 22 -4.88 5.21 -14.93
CA THR A 22 -3.48 4.99 -15.29
C THR A 22 -2.74 4.52 -14.06
N PHE A 23 -1.99 3.43 -14.17
CA PHE A 23 -1.13 2.92 -13.11
C PHE A 23 0.18 2.37 -13.67
N LEU A 24 1.19 2.36 -12.83
CA LEU A 24 2.51 1.80 -13.11
C LEU A 24 2.49 0.28 -12.98
N GLU A 25 3.37 -0.40 -13.68
CA GLU A 25 3.68 -1.80 -13.38
C GLU A 25 4.60 -1.87 -12.15
N SER A 26 4.05 -1.42 -11.01
CA SER A 26 4.77 -1.14 -9.78
C SER A 26 5.67 -2.27 -9.28
N PRO A 27 5.30 -3.57 -9.42
CA PRO A 27 6.17 -4.65 -9.00
C PRO A 27 7.49 -4.75 -9.74
N LYS A 28 7.58 -4.14 -10.92
CA LYS A 28 8.82 -4.07 -11.71
C LYS A 28 9.58 -2.78 -11.49
N LEU A 29 8.92 -1.74 -10.99
CA LEU A 29 9.43 -0.38 -10.98
C LEU A 29 9.74 0.14 -9.58
N LEU A 30 9.02 -0.33 -8.54
CA LEU A 30 9.06 0.24 -7.20
C LEU A 30 9.58 -0.72 -6.15
N LEU A 31 10.24 -0.17 -5.15
CA LEU A 31 10.55 -0.81 -3.87
C LEU A 31 9.36 -0.65 -2.88
N PRO A 32 9.31 -1.41 -1.77
CA PRO A 32 8.30 -1.23 -0.72
C PRO A 32 8.30 0.17 -0.08
N THR A 33 9.37 0.92 -0.26
CA THR A 33 9.52 2.34 0.12
C THR A 33 8.84 3.30 -0.85
N LEU A 34 8.23 2.77 -1.93
CA LEU A 34 7.68 3.50 -3.09
C LEU A 34 8.71 4.28 -3.92
N GLN A 35 9.97 3.99 -3.71
CA GLN A 35 11.11 4.50 -4.46
C GLN A 35 11.25 3.75 -5.79
N PHE A 36 11.62 4.43 -6.87
CA PHE A 36 11.92 3.77 -8.13
C PHE A 36 13.24 2.99 -8.03
N ILE A 37 13.24 1.73 -8.46
CA ILE A 37 14.43 0.85 -8.44
C ILE A 37 15.59 1.45 -9.24
N LYS A 38 15.30 2.05 -10.41
CA LYS A 38 16.32 2.60 -11.30
C LYS A 38 16.63 4.07 -11.05
N ARG A 39 15.92 4.73 -10.14
CA ARG A 39 16.07 6.16 -9.87
C ARG A 39 15.77 6.45 -8.41
N GLU A 40 16.82 6.40 -7.60
CA GLU A 40 16.72 6.46 -6.14
C GLU A 40 16.11 7.76 -5.58
N ASN A 41 16.22 8.86 -6.30
CA ASN A 41 15.65 10.16 -5.91
C ASN A 41 14.22 10.39 -6.41
N LEU A 42 13.57 9.37 -6.97
CA LEU A 42 12.20 9.45 -7.47
C LEU A 42 11.29 8.49 -6.72
N PHE A 43 10.15 8.99 -6.29
CA PHE A 43 9.11 8.22 -5.60
C PHE A 43 7.80 8.29 -6.37
N ALA A 44 6.99 7.24 -6.28
CA ALA A 44 5.62 7.23 -6.77
C ALA A 44 4.65 7.19 -5.60
N ALA A 45 3.49 7.82 -5.73
CA ALA A 45 2.49 7.90 -4.67
C ALA A 45 1.06 7.79 -5.21
N GLY A 46 0.15 7.41 -4.35
CA GLY A 46 -1.27 7.38 -4.64
C GLY A 46 -1.67 6.29 -5.63
N GLN A 47 -2.80 6.50 -6.29
CA GLN A 47 -3.42 5.53 -7.20
C GLN A 47 -2.51 5.12 -8.37
N LEU A 48 -1.60 5.99 -8.78
CA LEU A 48 -0.60 5.70 -9.82
C LEU A 48 0.24 4.46 -9.49
N THR A 49 0.46 4.15 -8.20
CA THR A 49 1.21 2.96 -7.77
C THR A 49 0.43 1.65 -7.88
N GLY A 50 -0.83 1.69 -8.29
CA GLY A 50 -1.72 0.53 -8.30
C GLY A 50 -2.39 0.25 -6.96
N THR A 51 -2.41 1.22 -6.05
CA THR A 51 -3.25 1.16 -4.84
C THR A 51 -4.64 1.68 -5.15
N GLU A 52 -5.67 0.97 -4.70
CA GLU A 52 -7.06 1.42 -4.80
C GLU A 52 -7.58 1.91 -3.45
N GLY A 53 -8.42 2.94 -3.52
CA GLY A 53 -9.07 3.57 -2.37
C GLY A 53 -8.29 4.77 -1.81
N TYR A 54 -9.04 5.77 -1.34
CA TYR A 54 -8.48 7.05 -0.86
C TYR A 54 -7.51 6.89 0.31
N THR A 55 -7.84 6.05 1.28
CA THR A 55 -6.99 5.79 2.45
C THR A 55 -5.65 5.17 2.04
N ALA A 56 -5.67 4.21 1.11
CA ALA A 56 -4.45 3.57 0.61
C ALA A 56 -3.60 4.55 -0.20
N ALA A 57 -4.23 5.37 -1.04
CA ALA A 57 -3.55 6.40 -1.82
C ALA A 57 -2.91 7.46 -0.92
N ALA A 58 -3.63 7.94 0.11
CA ALA A 58 -3.13 8.89 1.08
C ALA A 58 -1.95 8.34 1.90
N ALA A 59 -2.05 7.08 2.37
CA ALA A 59 -0.98 6.42 3.10
C ALA A 59 0.27 6.21 2.22
N GLY A 60 0.09 5.87 0.94
CA GLY A 60 1.19 5.80 -0.02
C GLY A 60 1.85 7.16 -0.22
N GLY A 61 1.06 8.23 -0.32
CA GLY A 61 1.58 9.60 -0.38
C GLY A 61 2.38 10.00 0.84
N LEU A 62 1.88 9.67 2.03
CA LEU A 62 2.59 9.89 3.29
C LEU A 62 3.94 9.15 3.32
N LEU A 63 3.96 7.87 2.97
CA LEU A 63 5.19 7.08 2.94
C LEU A 63 6.21 7.64 1.95
N ALA A 64 5.76 7.99 0.73
CA ALA A 64 6.62 8.58 -0.28
C ALA A 64 7.21 9.92 0.18
N GLY A 65 6.40 10.78 0.82
CA GLY A 65 6.84 12.06 1.37
C GLY A 65 7.86 11.91 2.50
N ILE A 66 7.59 10.99 3.45
CA ILE A 66 8.54 10.65 4.52
C ILE A 66 9.88 10.20 3.91
N ASN A 67 9.85 9.27 2.96
CA ASN A 67 11.05 8.72 2.35
C ASN A 67 11.81 9.74 1.52
N ALA A 68 11.12 10.62 0.79
CA ALA A 68 11.74 11.73 0.08
C ALA A 68 12.49 12.68 1.06
N SER A 69 11.86 13.00 2.19
CA SER A 69 12.47 13.82 3.24
C SER A 69 13.68 13.13 3.88
N LEU A 70 13.57 11.82 4.19
CA LEU A 70 14.68 11.04 4.75
C LEU A 70 15.87 11.01 3.78
N LEU A 71 15.60 10.74 2.50
CA LEU A 71 16.63 10.70 1.47
C LEU A 71 17.33 12.05 1.29
N ALA A 72 16.56 13.14 1.25
CA ALA A 72 17.10 14.50 1.16
C ALA A 72 18.04 14.86 2.35
N LYS A 73 17.82 14.21 3.50
CA LYS A 73 18.67 14.34 4.70
C LYS A 73 19.80 13.31 4.78
N GLY A 74 20.03 12.53 3.73
CA GLY A 74 21.04 11.46 3.71
C GLY A 74 20.71 10.28 4.64
N LYS A 75 19.42 10.12 5.03
CA LYS A 75 18.96 9.04 5.90
C LYS A 75 18.39 7.89 5.07
N GLN A 76 18.35 6.70 5.67
CA GLN A 76 17.77 5.52 5.01
C GLN A 76 16.25 5.64 4.90
N THR A 77 15.71 5.20 3.76
CA THR A 77 14.26 5.10 3.54
C THR A 77 13.66 3.95 4.36
N VAL A 78 12.38 4.07 4.69
CA VAL A 78 11.64 3.12 5.51
C VAL A 78 10.44 2.55 4.74
N SER A 79 9.96 1.38 5.16
CA SER A 79 8.71 0.80 4.66
C SER A 79 7.71 0.60 5.80
N PHE A 80 6.42 0.66 5.51
CA PHE A 80 5.41 0.29 6.49
C PHE A 80 5.54 -1.18 6.90
N PRO A 81 5.27 -1.51 8.16
CA PRO A 81 5.34 -2.90 8.64
C PRO A 81 4.30 -3.77 7.90
N SER A 82 4.73 -4.95 7.47
CA SER A 82 3.90 -5.92 6.73
C SER A 82 2.69 -6.42 7.51
N GLU A 83 2.72 -6.31 8.84
CA GLU A 83 1.64 -6.65 9.75
C GLU A 83 0.47 -5.65 9.66
N SER A 84 0.70 -4.47 9.12
CA SER A 84 -0.36 -3.51 8.85
C SER A 84 -1.00 -3.76 7.48
N MET A 85 -2.28 -3.42 7.34
CA MET A 85 -3.02 -3.60 6.09
C MET A 85 -2.42 -2.75 4.95
N ILE A 86 -1.97 -1.53 5.27
CA ILE A 86 -1.30 -0.65 4.30
C ILE A 86 0.10 -1.16 3.97
N GLY A 87 0.87 -1.59 4.96
CA GLY A 87 2.21 -2.14 4.72
C GLY A 87 2.19 -3.42 3.88
N SER A 88 1.20 -4.31 4.14
CA SER A 88 1.02 -5.50 3.31
C SER A 88 0.62 -5.15 1.87
N LEU A 89 -0.19 -4.10 1.66
CA LEU A 89 -0.51 -3.61 0.33
C LEU A 89 0.74 -3.05 -0.37
N MET A 90 1.54 -2.21 0.31
CA MET A 90 2.78 -1.68 -0.28
C MET A 90 3.76 -2.80 -0.66
N ASN A 91 3.90 -3.81 0.18
CA ASN A 91 4.69 -5.00 -0.14
C ASN A 91 4.13 -5.77 -1.34
N PHE A 92 2.81 -5.89 -1.46
CA PHE A 92 2.17 -6.57 -2.58
C PHE A 92 2.45 -5.85 -3.90
N ILE A 93 2.22 -4.53 -3.97
CA ILE A 93 2.41 -3.75 -5.20
C ILE A 93 3.87 -3.60 -5.62
N SER A 94 4.83 -3.85 -4.73
CA SER A 94 6.27 -3.75 -5.01
C SER A 94 6.98 -5.11 -5.10
N ASN A 95 6.28 -6.23 -4.84
CA ASN A 95 6.90 -7.54 -4.78
C ASN A 95 6.84 -8.28 -6.11
N ARG A 96 7.92 -8.15 -6.88
CA ARG A 96 8.09 -8.83 -8.18
C ARG A 96 7.94 -10.36 -8.09
N ASN A 97 8.44 -10.98 -7.03
CA ASN A 97 8.48 -12.44 -6.93
C ASN A 97 7.10 -13.07 -6.75
N LYS A 98 6.19 -12.42 -6.01
CA LYS A 98 4.82 -12.92 -5.82
C LYS A 98 3.99 -12.88 -7.11
N ILE A 99 4.23 -11.90 -7.96
CA ILE A 99 3.47 -11.74 -9.21
C ILE A 99 3.99 -12.67 -10.30
N MET A 100 5.30 -12.96 -10.31
CA MET A 100 5.88 -13.89 -11.28
C MET A 100 5.63 -15.37 -10.95
N SER A 101 5.40 -15.73 -9.68
CA SER A 101 5.13 -17.12 -9.28
C SER A 101 3.72 -17.60 -9.63
N ASN A 102 2.76 -16.68 -9.77
CA ASN A 102 1.37 -16.98 -10.12
C ASN A 102 1.08 -16.63 -11.58
N HIS A 103 1.46 -17.52 -12.49
CA HIS A 103 1.09 -17.56 -13.91
C HIS A 103 1.80 -16.61 -14.89
N LYS A 104 2.34 -17.19 -15.94
CA LYS A 104 2.92 -16.58 -17.16
C LYS A 104 2.01 -15.59 -17.93
N LYS A 105 0.79 -15.32 -17.45
CA LYS A 105 -0.22 -14.48 -18.12
C LYS A 105 -0.83 -13.36 -17.26
N ASN A 106 -0.58 -13.30 -15.95
CA ASN A 106 -1.25 -12.29 -15.13
C ASN A 106 -0.46 -10.98 -15.13
N LYS A 107 -0.99 -9.99 -15.85
CA LYS A 107 -0.58 -8.60 -15.70
C LYS A 107 -0.90 -8.14 -14.28
N PHE A 108 -0.04 -7.28 -13.72
CA PHE A 108 -0.32 -6.60 -12.46
C PHE A 108 -1.68 -5.89 -12.54
N GLN A 109 -2.47 -6.04 -11.50
CA GLN A 109 -3.76 -5.37 -11.36
C GLN A 109 -3.72 -4.52 -10.08
N PRO A 110 -4.24 -3.29 -10.13
CA PRO A 110 -4.46 -2.49 -8.93
C PRO A 110 -5.30 -3.24 -7.90
N MET A 111 -5.03 -2.99 -6.62
CA MET A 111 -5.69 -3.70 -5.54
C MET A 111 -5.97 -2.76 -4.36
N PRO A 112 -7.15 -2.87 -3.72
CA PRO A 112 -7.41 -2.23 -2.45
C PRO A 112 -6.70 -2.93 -1.30
N ALA A 113 -6.57 -2.24 -0.16
CA ALA A 113 -6.11 -2.84 1.07
C ALA A 113 -7.06 -3.97 1.51
N SER A 114 -6.51 -5.14 1.81
CA SER A 114 -7.27 -6.35 2.11
C SER A 114 -6.61 -7.20 3.19
N PHE A 115 -7.42 -7.85 4.03
CA PHE A 115 -6.93 -8.83 5.01
C PHE A 115 -6.22 -10.03 4.36
N GLY A 116 -6.56 -10.36 3.11
CA GLY A 116 -5.89 -11.44 2.37
C GLY A 116 -4.43 -11.16 2.03
N LEU A 117 -3.98 -9.92 2.13
CA LEU A 117 -2.58 -9.53 1.93
C LEU A 117 -1.75 -9.59 3.22
N VAL A 118 -2.41 -9.47 4.37
CA VAL A 118 -1.73 -9.41 5.68
C VAL A 118 -1.18 -10.79 6.03
N PRO A 119 0.07 -10.89 6.51
CA PRO A 119 0.65 -12.17 6.92
C PRO A 119 -0.22 -12.88 7.95
N GLU A 120 -0.32 -14.20 7.83
CA GLU A 120 -1.13 -15.02 8.74
C GLU A 120 -0.70 -14.86 10.21
N LEU A 121 -1.63 -15.11 11.11
CA LEU A 121 -1.35 -15.18 12.54
C LEU A 121 -0.59 -16.47 12.86
N THR A 122 0.33 -16.41 13.79
CA THR A 122 1.10 -17.58 14.27
C THR A 122 0.22 -18.69 14.83
N LYS A 123 -0.93 -18.33 15.39
CA LYS A 123 -1.93 -19.28 15.89
C LYS A 123 -3.22 -19.14 15.09
N ARG A 124 -3.78 -20.27 14.65
CA ARG A 124 -5.09 -20.31 13.99
C ARG A 124 -6.18 -19.95 14.98
N ILE A 125 -6.98 -18.95 14.65
CA ILE A 125 -8.14 -18.50 15.42
C ILE A 125 -9.39 -18.73 14.55
N ASN A 126 -10.26 -19.63 14.97
CA ASN A 126 -11.45 -20.02 14.20
C ASN A 126 -12.54 -18.94 14.31
N ASP A 127 -12.73 -18.35 15.47
CA ASP A 127 -13.69 -17.26 15.64
C ASP A 127 -13.28 -16.03 14.83
N LYS A 128 -14.20 -15.55 14.00
CA LYS A 128 -13.95 -14.45 13.06
C LYS A 128 -13.65 -13.13 13.78
N ARG A 129 -14.39 -12.82 14.86
CA ARG A 129 -14.23 -11.56 15.60
C ARG A 129 -12.90 -11.54 16.36
N LEU A 130 -12.57 -12.63 17.04
CA LEU A 130 -11.30 -12.75 17.75
C LEU A 130 -10.11 -12.71 16.80
N ARG A 131 -10.24 -13.32 15.61
CA ARG A 131 -9.21 -13.30 14.57
C ARG A 131 -8.96 -11.86 14.07
N TYR A 132 -10.00 -11.09 13.79
CA TYR A 132 -9.83 -9.69 13.36
C TYR A 132 -9.26 -8.81 14.46
N ASN A 133 -9.65 -9.00 15.71
CA ASN A 133 -9.07 -8.30 16.84
C ASN A 133 -7.57 -8.62 16.97
N ALA A 134 -7.16 -9.87 16.80
CA ALA A 134 -5.75 -10.25 16.83
C ALA A 134 -4.92 -9.59 15.71
N TYR A 135 -5.46 -9.50 14.48
CA TYR A 135 -4.84 -8.75 13.40
C TYR A 135 -4.71 -7.27 13.73
N GLN A 136 -5.76 -6.66 14.28
CA GLN A 136 -5.78 -5.26 14.66
C GLN A 136 -4.73 -4.93 15.71
N GLU A 137 -4.66 -5.72 16.79
CA GLU A 137 -3.69 -5.52 17.87
C GLU A 137 -2.24 -5.70 17.37
N ARG A 138 -1.99 -6.71 16.55
CA ARG A 138 -0.68 -6.92 15.93
C ARG A 138 -0.28 -5.73 15.05
N SER A 139 -1.18 -5.27 14.19
CA SER A 139 -0.97 -4.11 13.31
C SER A 139 -0.68 -2.84 14.10
N LYS A 140 -1.49 -2.57 15.14
CA LYS A 140 -1.31 -1.42 16.03
C LYS A 140 0.06 -1.43 16.71
N LYS A 141 0.47 -2.59 17.25
CA LYS A 141 1.79 -2.75 17.88
C LYS A 141 2.93 -2.50 16.87
N ALA A 142 2.82 -3.03 15.66
CA ALA A 142 3.81 -2.83 14.62
C ALA A 142 3.90 -1.36 14.18
N LEU A 143 2.77 -0.66 14.03
CA LEU A 143 2.73 0.77 13.67
C LEU A 143 3.29 1.66 14.79
N ILE A 144 3.06 1.33 16.06
CA ILE A 144 3.70 2.03 17.20
C ILE A 144 5.22 1.86 17.12
N GLY A 145 5.71 0.65 16.81
CA GLY A 145 7.14 0.41 16.60
C GLY A 145 7.70 1.22 15.43
N PHE A 146 6.98 1.26 14.31
CA PHE A 146 7.34 2.08 13.15
C PHE A 146 7.40 3.57 13.49
N LYS A 147 6.40 4.09 14.22
CA LYS A 147 6.41 5.49 14.68
C LYS A 147 7.64 5.80 15.49
N LYS A 148 8.03 4.95 16.43
CA LYS A 148 9.25 5.14 17.22
C LYS A 148 10.52 5.25 16.36
N ILE A 149 10.61 4.44 15.29
CA ILE A 149 11.72 4.53 14.33
C ILE A 149 11.71 5.90 13.64
N LEU A 150 10.54 6.38 13.19
CA LEU A 150 10.43 7.71 12.58
C LEU A 150 10.82 8.82 13.57
N ASP A 151 10.36 8.74 14.81
CA ASP A 151 10.70 9.72 15.84
C ASP A 151 12.22 9.85 16.00
N THR A 152 13.00 8.75 15.97
CA THR A 152 14.47 8.82 16.03
C THR A 152 15.11 9.56 14.84
N TYR A 153 14.44 9.57 13.69
CA TYR A 153 14.92 10.30 12.51
C TYR A 153 14.59 11.80 12.56
N PHE A 154 13.50 12.19 13.22
CA PHE A 154 12.98 13.55 13.20
C PHE A 154 13.17 14.33 14.50
N GLU A 155 13.40 13.68 15.65
CA GLU A 155 13.58 14.36 16.96
C GLU A 155 14.73 15.38 16.97
N LYS A 156 15.77 15.19 16.15
CA LYS A 156 16.87 16.15 16.05
C LYS A 156 16.48 17.45 15.32
N ASP A 157 15.41 17.44 14.55
CA ASP A 157 14.99 18.59 13.75
C ASP A 157 14.12 19.57 14.56
N HIS A 158 13.42 19.10 15.60
CA HIS A 158 12.63 19.98 16.48
C HIS A 158 13.46 20.99 17.28
N LYS A 159 14.72 20.66 17.57
CA LYS A 159 15.62 21.59 18.26
C LYS A 159 16.08 22.76 17.39
N LEU A 160 15.88 22.73 16.07
CA LEU A 160 16.27 23.82 15.16
C LEU A 160 15.12 24.83 14.96
N VAL A 161 13.86 24.47 15.27
CA VAL A 161 12.69 25.33 15.09
C VAL A 161 12.48 26.27 16.31
N GLU A 162 13.04 25.95 17.46
CA GLU A 162 12.97 26.80 18.66
C GLU A 162 14.00 27.97 18.68
N ILE A 163 14.81 28.10 17.60
CA ILE A 163 15.85 29.15 17.52
C ILE A 163 15.44 30.32 16.58
N TYR A 164 14.23 30.29 16.03
CA TYR A 164 13.64 31.36 15.23
C TYR A 164 12.26 31.67 15.82
#